data_513461b651c82c1ff1698c4c910995b5
#
_entry.id   513461b651c82c1ff1698c4c910995b5
#
_cell.length_a   1.000
_cell.length_b   1.000
_cell.length_c   1.000
_cell.angle_alpha   90.00
_cell.angle_beta   90.00
_cell.angle_gamma   90.00
#
_symmetry.space_group_name_H-M   'P 1'
#
loop_
_entity.id
_entity.type
_entity.pdbx_description
1 polymer ?
#
loop_
_entity_poly.entity_id
_entity_poly.type
_entity_poly.pdbx_seq_one_letter_code
_entity_poly.pdbx_strand_id
1 'polypeptide(L)'
;MKIFSALLSILLLVYGCLMLIPPKPVKNVSFYDDTDGLVIAHRAGRGLMPGNTLAAAKNAISLGSSIVELDIQMTKDEMIVVRHDATIESTSNGAGFIREMSFKELSEYKFGFNKLDFPNADKNLSFPISLLASFFELFPSTRFMIEIKPTEPKVNKAVCDIITKSDAHKRVLIGSFNTHTLKIFRDECPHVATSLGRSEITWAYILKSIGLGNLFRSSGYSVQLPYQIFESPMVRFNIIKFFHEMNMKVDVWTVNNTEKMEKLINLGVDGIITDYPDLLLSLSEVNK
;
A
#
# COMPACT_ATOMS: atom_id res chain seq x y z
N MET A 1 -33.41 -28.06 -29.01
CA MET A 1 -32.17 -27.78 -29.76
C MET A 1 -32.11 -26.36 -30.34
N LYS A 2 -33.08 -25.93 -31.21
CA LYS A 2 -33.01 -24.61 -31.88
C LYS A 2 -32.94 -23.40 -30.90
N ILE A 3 -33.71 -23.42 -29.81
CA ILE A 3 -33.72 -22.33 -28.81
C ILE A 3 -32.37 -22.24 -28.08
N PHE A 4 -31.78 -23.39 -27.70
CA PHE A 4 -30.47 -23.43 -27.05
C PHE A 4 -29.35 -22.92 -27.97
N SER A 5 -29.39 -23.32 -29.25
CA SER A 5 -28.45 -22.85 -30.26
C SER A 5 -28.55 -21.32 -30.46
N ALA A 6 -29.77 -20.79 -30.54
CA ALA A 6 -30.01 -19.34 -30.68
C ALA A 6 -29.51 -18.56 -29.47
N LEU A 7 -29.75 -19.02 -28.22
CA LEU A 7 -29.22 -18.42 -26.99
C LEU A 7 -27.73 -18.42 -26.95
N LEU A 8 -27.09 -19.53 -27.31
CA LEU A 8 -25.63 -19.62 -27.35
C LEU A 8 -25.03 -18.64 -28.38
N SER A 9 -25.63 -18.51 -29.55
CA SER A 9 -25.20 -17.58 -30.60
C SER A 9 -25.30 -16.13 -30.12
N ILE A 10 -26.37 -15.79 -29.42
CA ILE A 10 -26.54 -14.45 -28.82
C ILE A 10 -25.47 -14.18 -27.75
N LEU A 11 -25.21 -15.14 -26.87
CA LEU A 11 -24.16 -15.01 -25.84
C LEU A 11 -22.77 -14.80 -26.45
N LEU A 12 -22.43 -15.56 -27.49
CA LEU A 12 -21.16 -15.41 -28.21
C LEU A 12 -21.05 -14.05 -28.90
N LEU A 13 -22.15 -13.57 -29.51
CA LEU A 13 -22.19 -12.24 -30.11
C LEU A 13 -21.98 -11.14 -29.06
N VAL A 14 -22.69 -11.21 -27.95
CA VAL A 14 -22.55 -10.25 -26.84
C VAL A 14 -21.13 -10.28 -26.30
N TYR A 15 -20.57 -11.46 -26.06
CA TYR A 15 -19.19 -11.61 -25.60
C TYR A 15 -18.20 -10.99 -26.61
N GLY A 16 -18.35 -11.27 -27.91
CA GLY A 16 -17.55 -10.65 -28.95
C GLY A 16 -17.64 -9.11 -28.96
N CYS A 17 -18.86 -8.57 -28.83
CA CYS A 17 -19.04 -7.13 -28.71
C CYS A 17 -18.36 -6.53 -27.46
N LEU A 18 -18.43 -7.22 -26.33
CA LEU A 18 -17.76 -6.79 -25.10
C LEU A 18 -16.22 -6.76 -25.23
N MET A 19 -15.64 -7.70 -25.96
CA MET A 19 -14.20 -7.74 -26.25
C MET A 19 -13.73 -6.55 -27.11
N LEU A 20 -14.61 -5.96 -27.91
CA LEU A 20 -14.28 -4.81 -28.77
C LEU A 20 -14.34 -3.45 -28.03
N ILE A 21 -14.88 -3.41 -26.82
CA ILE A 21 -14.90 -2.19 -26.02
C ILE A 21 -13.44 -1.81 -25.65
N PRO A 22 -12.97 -0.59 -25.96
CA PRO A 22 -11.60 -0.21 -25.64
C PRO A 22 -11.36 -0.15 -24.11
N PRO A 23 -10.18 -0.51 -23.64
CA PRO A 23 -9.80 -0.31 -22.24
C PRO A 23 -9.83 1.18 -21.89
N LYS A 24 -10.01 1.47 -20.60
CA LYS A 24 -10.01 2.85 -20.10
C LYS A 24 -8.91 2.97 -19.01
N PRO A 25 -7.66 3.21 -19.39
CA PRO A 25 -6.56 3.41 -18.45
C PRO A 25 -6.81 4.60 -17.51
N VAL A 26 -6.25 4.53 -16.32
CA VAL A 26 -6.29 5.65 -15.37
C VAL A 26 -5.36 6.78 -15.83
N LYS A 27 -5.61 8.00 -15.39
CA LYS A 27 -4.74 9.15 -15.66
C LYS A 27 -3.48 9.08 -14.80
N ASN A 28 -2.43 9.77 -15.21
CA ASN A 28 -1.27 9.96 -14.34
C ASN A 28 -1.66 10.71 -13.07
N VAL A 29 -0.96 10.44 -12.00
CA VAL A 29 -1.17 11.05 -10.69
C VAL A 29 0.16 11.54 -10.13
N SER A 30 0.14 12.71 -9.50
CA SER A 30 1.35 13.40 -9.02
C SER A 30 2.16 12.62 -7.99
N PHE A 31 1.55 11.64 -7.34
CA PHE A 31 2.27 10.77 -6.40
C PHE A 31 3.48 10.06 -7.02
N TYR A 32 3.42 9.74 -8.32
CA TYR A 32 4.48 9.04 -9.05
C TYR A 32 5.36 9.96 -9.91
N ASP A 33 5.11 11.28 -9.90
CA ASP A 33 5.97 12.23 -10.62
C ASP A 33 7.36 12.27 -9.96
N ASP A 34 8.42 12.36 -10.79
CA ASP A 34 9.82 12.50 -10.35
C ASP A 34 10.30 11.45 -9.32
N THR A 35 9.80 10.21 -9.42
CA THR A 35 10.28 9.07 -8.62
C THR A 35 10.30 7.80 -9.45
N ASP A 36 11.31 6.95 -9.23
CA ASP A 36 11.30 5.58 -9.77
C ASP A 36 10.32 4.67 -9.01
N GLY A 37 9.97 5.04 -7.75
CA GLY A 37 9.03 4.32 -6.91
C GLY A 37 9.51 2.94 -6.45
N LEU A 38 10.67 2.47 -6.88
CA LEU A 38 11.10 1.09 -6.71
C LEU A 38 11.25 0.68 -5.25
N VAL A 39 11.87 1.54 -4.41
CA VAL A 39 12.17 1.21 -3.01
C VAL A 39 11.11 1.78 -2.08
N ILE A 40 10.23 0.91 -1.59
CA ILE A 40 9.17 1.25 -0.64
C ILE A 40 9.51 0.64 0.72
N ALA A 41 9.84 1.49 1.69
CA ALA A 41 10.24 1.07 3.04
C ALA A 41 9.00 0.64 3.86
N HIS A 42 8.76 -0.66 4.00
CA HIS A 42 7.62 -1.25 4.73
C HIS A 42 7.65 -0.86 6.20
N ARG A 43 6.59 -0.23 6.68
CA ARG A 43 6.50 0.33 8.04
C ARG A 43 7.71 1.18 8.37
N ALA A 44 8.17 1.97 7.39
CA ALA A 44 9.38 2.77 7.45
C ALA A 44 10.71 1.97 7.56
N GLY A 45 10.76 0.73 7.05
CA GLY A 45 11.97 -0.11 7.10
C GLY A 45 12.14 -0.83 8.43
N ARG A 46 11.10 -1.55 8.85
CA ARG A 46 10.99 -2.20 10.18
C ARG A 46 12.03 -3.28 10.46
N GLY A 47 12.77 -3.73 9.47
CA GLY A 47 13.89 -4.67 9.66
C GLY A 47 15.14 -4.02 10.19
N LEU A 48 15.29 -2.70 10.02
CA LEU A 48 16.46 -1.92 10.43
C LEU A 48 16.21 -1.09 11.70
N MET A 49 14.98 -0.64 11.89
CA MET A 49 14.57 0.20 13.02
C MET A 49 13.16 -0.23 13.49
N PRO A 50 12.77 0.05 14.75
CA PRO A 50 11.39 -0.17 15.18
C PRO A 50 10.39 0.48 14.25
N GLY A 51 9.57 -0.35 13.57
CA GLY A 51 8.70 0.08 12.49
C GLY A 51 7.62 1.08 12.91
N ASN A 52 7.13 1.86 11.95
CA ASN A 52 6.08 2.86 12.18
C ASN A 52 6.49 3.93 13.20
N THR A 53 7.79 4.29 13.25
CA THR A 53 8.33 5.35 14.09
C THR A 53 8.97 6.46 13.25
N LEU A 54 9.05 7.67 13.79
CA LEU A 54 9.75 8.79 13.14
C LEU A 54 11.25 8.48 12.93
N ALA A 55 11.86 7.73 13.86
CA ALA A 55 13.25 7.31 13.74
C ALA A 55 13.45 6.33 12.56
N ALA A 56 12.53 5.37 12.38
CA ALA A 56 12.56 4.46 11.24
C ALA A 56 12.39 5.22 9.91
N ALA A 57 11.42 6.15 9.84
CA ALA A 57 11.23 6.97 8.65
C ALA A 57 12.46 7.81 8.31
N LYS A 58 13.07 8.46 9.32
CA LYS A 58 14.32 9.20 9.12
C LYS A 58 15.44 8.31 8.57
N ASN A 59 15.57 7.09 9.11
CA ASN A 59 16.57 6.12 8.64
C ASN A 59 16.29 5.72 7.18
N ALA A 60 15.07 5.30 6.85
CA ALA A 60 14.69 4.90 5.49
C ALA A 60 14.94 6.02 4.46
N ILE A 61 14.57 7.26 4.80
CA ILE A 61 14.80 8.44 3.96
C ILE A 61 16.31 8.69 3.78
N SER A 62 17.10 8.60 4.85
CA SER A 62 18.55 8.81 4.78
C SER A 62 19.27 7.76 3.95
N LEU A 63 18.73 6.55 3.86
CA LEU A 63 19.22 5.48 2.99
C LEU A 63 18.88 5.73 1.51
N GLY A 64 17.86 6.54 1.21
CA GLY A 64 17.42 6.82 -0.16
C GLY A 64 16.15 6.11 -0.60
N SER A 65 15.32 5.63 0.34
CA SER A 65 14.02 5.03 -0.02
C SER A 65 13.15 6.00 -0.80
N SER A 66 12.59 5.56 -1.93
CA SER A 66 11.74 6.38 -2.79
C SER A 66 10.41 6.74 -2.12
N ILE A 67 9.87 5.80 -1.35
CA ILE A 67 8.58 5.90 -0.66
C ILE A 67 8.71 5.28 0.73
N VAL A 68 8.08 5.90 1.73
CA VAL A 68 7.93 5.34 3.08
C VAL A 68 6.51 4.84 3.26
N GLU A 69 6.35 3.55 3.50
CA GLU A 69 5.05 2.97 3.80
C GLU A 69 4.80 3.02 5.31
N LEU A 70 3.56 3.34 5.70
CA LEU A 70 3.10 3.49 7.08
C LEU A 70 1.71 2.87 7.26
N ASP A 71 1.46 2.30 8.44
CA ASP A 71 0.13 1.87 8.86
C ASP A 71 -0.45 2.84 9.88
N ILE A 72 -1.76 3.07 9.84
CA ILE A 72 -2.41 3.97 10.80
C ILE A 72 -3.54 3.31 11.58
N GLN A 73 -3.71 3.80 12.80
CA GLN A 73 -4.82 3.52 13.71
C GLN A 73 -5.42 4.82 14.23
N MET A 74 -6.63 4.74 14.80
CA MET A 74 -7.26 5.87 15.47
C MET A 74 -7.39 5.59 16.96
N THR A 75 -7.03 6.57 17.79
CA THR A 75 -7.17 6.53 19.25
C THR A 75 -8.61 6.81 19.70
N LYS A 76 -8.88 6.62 21.00
CA LYS A 76 -10.18 6.95 21.63
C LYS A 76 -10.57 8.43 21.48
N ASP A 77 -9.60 9.31 21.53
CA ASP A 77 -9.75 10.76 21.35
C ASP A 77 -9.55 11.21 19.89
N GLU A 78 -9.74 10.26 18.95
CA GLU A 78 -9.77 10.47 17.49
C GLU A 78 -8.45 10.98 16.87
N MET A 79 -7.33 10.81 17.56
CA MET A 79 -6.02 11.12 16.99
C MET A 79 -5.56 10.01 16.07
N ILE A 80 -4.99 10.35 14.92
CA ILE A 80 -4.40 9.37 13.98
C ILE A 80 -2.96 9.11 14.37
N VAL A 81 -2.70 7.88 14.82
CA VAL A 81 -1.39 7.39 15.22
C VAL A 81 -0.85 6.39 14.20
N VAL A 82 0.48 6.32 14.10
CA VAL A 82 1.14 5.42 13.13
C VAL A 82 1.49 4.11 13.84
N ARG A 83 0.67 3.06 13.59
CA ARG A 83 0.81 1.68 14.12
C ARG A 83 0.08 0.68 13.24
N HIS A 84 0.65 -0.54 13.13
CA HIS A 84 0.05 -1.63 12.35
C HIS A 84 -1.07 -2.35 13.11
N ASP A 85 -0.76 -2.87 14.30
CA ASP A 85 -1.69 -3.69 15.07
C ASP A 85 -2.73 -2.81 15.77
N ALA A 86 -3.93 -3.32 15.92
CA ALA A 86 -5.00 -2.66 16.68
C ALA A 86 -4.68 -2.60 18.19
N THR A 87 -3.73 -3.41 18.64
CA THR A 87 -3.27 -3.49 20.04
C THR A 87 -1.78 -3.16 20.14
N ILE A 88 -1.28 -2.93 21.36
CA ILE A 88 0.11 -2.48 21.56
C ILE A 88 1.08 -3.56 22.04
N GLU A 89 0.62 -4.77 22.34
CA GLU A 89 1.42 -5.82 23.00
C GLU A 89 2.63 -6.29 22.17
N SER A 90 2.45 -6.41 20.85
CA SER A 90 3.47 -6.95 19.95
C SER A 90 4.72 -6.08 19.86
N THR A 91 4.55 -4.76 20.07
CA THR A 91 5.60 -3.77 19.81
C THR A 91 5.90 -2.87 21.01
N SER A 92 5.16 -2.97 22.12
CA SER A 92 5.37 -2.09 23.28
C SER A 92 5.55 -2.86 24.58
N ASN A 93 5.80 -2.13 25.66
CA ASN A 93 5.83 -2.63 27.04
C ASN A 93 4.45 -2.61 27.71
N GLY A 94 3.39 -2.26 26.98
CA GLY A 94 2.02 -2.23 27.43
C GLY A 94 1.11 -3.27 26.79
N ALA A 95 -0.17 -3.20 27.09
CA ALA A 95 -1.24 -4.04 26.54
C ALA A 95 -2.53 -3.22 26.39
N GLY A 96 -3.35 -3.58 25.39
CA GLY A 96 -4.69 -3.00 25.16
C GLY A 96 -4.90 -2.49 23.75
N PHE A 97 -6.13 -2.14 23.44
CA PHE A 97 -6.53 -1.65 22.15
C PHE A 97 -6.24 -0.15 21.99
N ILE A 98 -5.63 0.25 20.90
CA ILE A 98 -5.34 1.66 20.57
C ILE A 98 -6.64 2.49 20.58
N ARG A 99 -7.73 1.96 20.02
CA ARG A 99 -9.04 2.64 19.99
C ARG A 99 -9.68 2.90 21.36
N GLU A 100 -9.18 2.26 22.41
CA GLU A 100 -9.70 2.39 23.80
C GLU A 100 -8.84 3.32 24.64
N MET A 101 -7.68 3.76 24.12
CA MET A 101 -6.72 4.64 24.78
C MET A 101 -6.69 6.01 24.11
N SER A 102 -6.56 7.07 24.88
CA SER A 102 -6.23 8.40 24.38
C SER A 102 -4.78 8.47 23.90
N PHE A 103 -4.44 9.44 23.07
CA PHE A 103 -3.05 9.66 22.66
C PHE A 103 -2.13 9.92 23.86
N LYS A 104 -2.63 10.61 24.88
CA LYS A 104 -1.89 10.87 26.11
C LYS A 104 -1.51 9.56 26.83
N GLU A 105 -2.47 8.65 27.01
CA GLU A 105 -2.22 7.33 27.62
C GLU A 105 -1.24 6.51 26.80
N LEU A 106 -1.40 6.49 25.46
CA LEU A 106 -0.47 5.79 24.55
C LEU A 106 0.95 6.36 24.61
N SER A 107 1.12 7.64 24.88
CA SER A 107 2.43 8.31 24.96
C SER A 107 3.26 7.88 26.17
N GLU A 108 2.65 7.23 27.15
CA GLU A 108 3.35 6.66 28.32
C GLU A 108 4.11 5.38 27.98
N TYR A 109 3.76 4.71 26.86
CA TYR A 109 4.41 3.47 26.42
C TYR A 109 5.57 3.75 25.47
N LYS A 110 6.51 2.81 25.43
CA LYS A 110 7.64 2.76 24.48
C LYS A 110 7.42 1.65 23.46
N PHE A 111 7.64 1.98 22.21
CA PHE A 111 7.43 1.08 21.07
C PHE A 111 8.75 0.71 20.44
N GLY A 112 9.04 -0.58 20.46
CA GLY A 112 10.25 -1.19 19.90
C GLY A 112 9.97 -2.04 18.67
N PHE A 113 10.86 -2.98 18.39
CA PHE A 113 10.65 -3.98 17.37
C PHE A 113 9.49 -4.91 17.72
N ASN A 114 8.83 -5.46 16.69
CA ASN A 114 7.83 -6.50 16.89
C ASN A 114 8.51 -7.74 17.50
N LYS A 115 8.04 -8.16 18.67
CA LYS A 115 8.66 -9.24 19.46
C LYS A 115 8.57 -10.62 18.80
N LEU A 116 7.56 -10.82 17.93
CA LEU A 116 7.36 -12.08 17.21
C LEU A 116 8.22 -12.13 15.94
N ASP A 117 8.27 -11.04 15.19
CA ASP A 117 9.01 -10.98 13.93
C ASP A 117 10.52 -10.81 14.15
N PHE A 118 10.92 -10.12 15.23
CA PHE A 118 12.31 -9.78 15.55
C PHE A 118 12.68 -10.15 16.99
N PRO A 119 12.66 -11.45 17.37
CA PRO A 119 12.86 -11.88 18.77
C PRO A 119 14.24 -11.55 19.33
N ASN A 120 15.24 -11.38 18.46
CA ASN A 120 16.64 -11.09 18.81
C ASN A 120 17.02 -9.62 18.65
N ALA A 121 16.07 -8.74 18.31
CA ALA A 121 16.36 -7.30 18.17
C ALA A 121 16.65 -6.65 19.53
N ASP A 122 17.35 -5.51 19.49
CA ASP A 122 17.64 -4.73 20.70
C ASP A 122 16.36 -4.23 21.37
N LYS A 123 16.06 -4.78 22.54
CA LYS A 123 14.88 -4.46 23.34
C LYS A 123 14.91 -3.06 23.96
N ASN A 124 16.11 -2.43 24.00
CA ASN A 124 16.28 -1.08 24.53
C ASN A 124 15.99 -0.02 23.45
N LEU A 125 16.07 -0.40 22.18
CA LEU A 125 15.75 0.50 21.07
C LEU A 125 14.23 0.67 20.93
N SER A 126 13.71 1.74 21.52
CA SER A 126 12.26 2.02 21.53
C SER A 126 11.99 3.52 21.51
N PHE A 127 10.84 3.90 20.97
CA PHE A 127 10.43 5.28 20.71
C PHE A 127 9.02 5.53 21.19
N PRO A 128 8.60 6.80 21.47
CA PRO A 128 7.20 7.11 21.73
C PRO A 128 6.34 6.83 20.47
N ILE A 129 5.05 6.65 20.68
CA ILE A 129 4.07 6.62 19.58
C ILE A 129 4.08 7.97 18.85
N SER A 130 3.83 7.94 17.55
CA SER A 130 3.86 9.16 16.74
C SER A 130 2.51 9.39 16.05
N LEU A 131 2.12 10.66 15.96
CA LEU A 131 0.98 11.10 15.16
C LEU A 131 1.34 11.07 13.67
N LEU A 132 0.37 10.81 12.80
CA LEU A 132 0.55 10.90 11.36
C LEU A 132 1.01 12.31 10.93
N ALA A 133 0.43 13.35 11.52
CA ALA A 133 0.78 14.74 11.22
C ALA A 133 2.27 15.03 11.43
N SER A 134 2.90 14.42 12.44
CA SER A 134 4.33 14.61 12.73
C SER A 134 5.24 14.07 11.61
N PHE A 135 4.82 13.04 10.86
CA PHE A 135 5.57 12.56 9.69
C PHE A 135 5.56 13.59 8.56
N PHE A 136 4.42 14.22 8.32
CA PHE A 136 4.30 15.24 7.28
C PHE A 136 5.07 16.52 7.61
N GLU A 137 5.09 16.88 8.88
CA GLU A 137 5.82 18.05 9.39
C GLU A 137 7.33 17.86 9.31
N LEU A 138 7.84 16.72 9.78
CA LEU A 138 9.29 16.45 9.82
C LEU A 138 9.87 16.06 8.47
N PHE A 139 9.06 15.52 7.54
CA PHE A 139 9.50 15.04 6.24
C PHE A 139 8.66 15.64 5.12
N PRO A 140 8.74 16.97 4.88
CA PRO A 140 7.82 17.69 3.98
C PRO A 140 7.96 17.32 2.50
N SER A 141 9.08 16.75 2.07
CA SER A 141 9.33 16.32 0.69
C SER A 141 9.17 14.80 0.46
N THR A 142 8.95 14.02 1.52
CA THR A 142 8.86 12.55 1.43
C THR A 142 7.52 12.10 0.92
N ARG A 143 7.51 11.07 0.05
CA ARG A 143 6.30 10.36 -0.36
C ARG A 143 5.94 9.30 0.65
N PHE A 144 4.66 9.26 1.01
CA PHE A 144 4.12 8.28 1.96
C PHE A 144 3.04 7.43 1.32
N MET A 145 3.19 6.12 1.44
CA MET A 145 2.14 5.15 1.17
C MET A 145 1.52 4.79 2.53
N ILE A 146 0.22 5.06 2.72
CA ILE A 146 -0.40 4.95 4.05
C ILE A 146 -1.54 3.95 4.01
N GLU A 147 -1.44 2.87 4.79
CA GLU A 147 -2.52 1.91 4.94
C GLU A 147 -3.47 2.30 6.07
N ILE A 148 -4.75 2.53 5.72
CA ILE A 148 -5.82 2.71 6.70
C ILE A 148 -6.28 1.34 7.19
N LYS A 149 -5.96 1.00 8.45
CA LYS A 149 -6.36 -0.28 9.10
C LYS A 149 -7.79 -0.25 9.64
N PRO A 150 -8.23 0.82 10.34
CA PRO A 150 -9.60 0.90 10.84
C PRO A 150 -10.62 1.00 9.71
N THR A 151 -11.85 0.55 9.98
CA THR A 151 -12.94 0.54 9.00
C THR A 151 -14.01 1.59 9.28
N GLU A 152 -13.91 2.31 10.37
CA GLU A 152 -14.86 3.35 10.77
C GLU A 152 -14.76 4.56 9.82
N PRO A 153 -15.88 5.04 9.26
CA PRO A 153 -15.88 6.13 8.27
C PRO A 153 -15.20 7.43 8.75
N LYS A 154 -15.28 7.75 10.04
CA LYS A 154 -14.66 8.95 10.62
C LYS A 154 -13.13 8.98 10.47
N VAL A 155 -12.48 7.82 10.35
CA VAL A 155 -11.02 7.73 10.12
C VAL A 155 -10.65 8.36 8.78
N ASN A 156 -11.44 8.10 7.75
CA ASN A 156 -11.18 8.61 6.39
C ASN A 156 -11.17 10.15 6.38
N LYS A 157 -12.18 10.76 7.04
CA LYS A 157 -12.24 12.21 7.16
C LYS A 157 -11.06 12.77 7.95
N ALA A 158 -10.70 12.17 9.10
CA ALA A 158 -9.58 12.63 9.91
C ALA A 158 -8.25 12.55 9.13
N VAL A 159 -8.03 11.49 8.37
CA VAL A 159 -6.84 11.34 7.52
C VAL A 159 -6.84 12.39 6.40
N CYS A 160 -7.97 12.61 5.74
CA CYS A 160 -8.08 13.64 4.70
C CYS A 160 -7.79 15.05 5.26
N ASP A 161 -8.33 15.37 6.43
CA ASP A 161 -8.09 16.66 7.10
C ASP A 161 -6.60 16.86 7.42
N ILE A 162 -5.89 15.82 7.87
CA ILE A 162 -4.44 15.87 8.14
C ILE A 162 -3.66 16.08 6.84
N ILE A 163 -3.96 15.35 5.77
CA ILE A 163 -3.32 15.48 4.46
C ILE A 163 -3.51 16.90 3.91
N THR A 164 -4.73 17.43 4.04
CA THR A 164 -5.08 18.77 3.57
C THR A 164 -4.33 19.86 4.35
N LYS A 165 -4.32 19.78 5.68
CA LYS A 165 -3.60 20.74 6.53
C LYS A 165 -2.09 20.73 6.29
N SER A 166 -1.54 19.61 5.86
CA SER A 166 -0.10 19.44 5.62
C SER A 166 0.29 19.67 4.14
N ASP A 167 -0.64 20.09 3.29
CA ASP A 167 -0.47 20.21 1.83
C ASP A 167 0.23 18.97 1.21
N ALA A 168 -0.24 17.78 1.63
CA ALA A 168 0.43 16.52 1.30
C ALA A 168 -0.23 15.73 0.14
N HIS A 169 -1.25 16.29 -0.53
CA HIS A 169 -2.07 15.60 -1.54
C HIS A 169 -1.24 14.94 -2.66
N LYS A 170 -0.17 15.58 -3.10
CA LYS A 170 0.67 15.10 -4.22
C LYS A 170 1.69 14.03 -3.82
N ARG A 171 1.91 13.85 -2.51
CA ARG A 171 2.95 12.97 -1.97
C ARG A 171 2.40 11.88 -1.04
N VAL A 172 1.08 11.67 -1.07
CA VAL A 172 0.40 10.61 -0.32
C VAL A 172 -0.37 9.71 -1.27
N LEU A 173 -0.24 8.40 -1.06
CA LEU A 173 -1.07 7.36 -1.64
C LEU A 173 -1.71 6.56 -0.51
N ILE A 174 -3.03 6.44 -0.53
CA ILE A 174 -3.78 5.70 0.48
C ILE A 174 -4.05 4.28 0.02
N GLY A 175 -3.74 3.33 0.89
CA GLY A 175 -4.08 1.91 0.78
C GLY A 175 -5.05 1.47 1.86
N SER A 176 -5.82 0.42 1.59
CA SER A 176 -6.54 -0.37 2.57
C SER A 176 -6.92 -1.73 1.97
N PHE A 177 -6.83 -2.79 2.77
CA PHE A 177 -7.40 -4.09 2.36
C PHE A 177 -8.93 -4.05 2.22
N ASN A 178 -9.58 -3.12 2.94
CA ASN A 178 -11.02 -2.94 2.88
C ASN A 178 -11.40 -1.98 1.74
N THR A 179 -11.96 -2.51 0.65
CA THR A 179 -12.39 -1.71 -0.50
C THR A 179 -13.45 -0.67 -0.14
N HIS A 180 -14.30 -0.94 0.87
CA HIS A 180 -15.31 0.03 1.33
C HIS A 180 -14.66 1.27 1.97
N THR A 181 -13.62 1.06 2.79
CA THR A 181 -12.79 2.14 3.35
C THR A 181 -12.21 3.01 2.23
N LEU A 182 -11.63 2.40 1.19
CA LEU A 182 -11.07 3.16 0.05
C LEU A 182 -12.16 3.93 -0.71
N LYS A 183 -13.35 3.35 -0.87
CA LYS A 183 -14.46 4.06 -1.52
C LYS A 183 -14.86 5.32 -0.74
N ILE A 184 -15.05 5.19 0.57
CA ILE A 184 -15.35 6.35 1.43
C ILE A 184 -14.23 7.37 1.36
N PHE A 185 -12.96 6.93 1.43
CA PHE A 185 -11.83 7.86 1.36
C PHE A 185 -11.78 8.64 0.05
N ARG A 186 -12.04 7.98 -1.10
CA ARG A 186 -12.09 8.64 -2.42
C ARG A 186 -13.21 9.68 -2.52
N ASP A 187 -14.35 9.43 -1.86
CA ASP A 187 -15.47 10.37 -1.80
C ASP A 187 -15.13 11.59 -0.92
N GLU A 188 -14.45 11.38 0.22
CA GLU A 188 -14.02 12.43 1.16
C GLU A 188 -12.80 13.22 0.65
N CYS A 189 -11.89 12.58 -0.05
CA CYS A 189 -10.57 13.11 -0.42
C CYS A 189 -10.21 12.84 -1.90
N PRO A 190 -10.98 13.35 -2.87
CA PRO A 190 -10.88 12.97 -4.28
C PRO A 190 -9.56 13.36 -4.96
N HIS A 191 -8.77 14.23 -4.33
CA HIS A 191 -7.48 14.71 -4.87
C HIS A 191 -6.27 13.91 -4.39
N VAL A 192 -6.48 12.89 -3.54
CA VAL A 192 -5.42 12.02 -3.04
C VAL A 192 -5.44 10.70 -3.79
N ALA A 193 -4.27 10.24 -4.22
CA ALA A 193 -4.12 8.95 -4.88
C ALA A 193 -4.47 7.78 -3.94
N THR A 194 -5.05 6.71 -4.50
CA THR A 194 -5.34 5.49 -3.76
C THR A 194 -4.86 4.26 -4.53
N SER A 195 -4.53 3.19 -3.80
CA SER A 195 -4.36 1.85 -4.38
C SER A 195 -5.72 1.18 -4.62
N LEU A 196 -5.71 -0.01 -5.23
CA LEU A 196 -6.87 -0.90 -5.28
C LEU A 196 -7.07 -1.63 -3.95
N GLY A 197 -8.33 -1.79 -3.56
CA GLY A 197 -8.72 -2.69 -2.48
C GLY A 197 -8.89 -4.13 -2.95
N ARG A 198 -9.00 -5.07 -1.99
CA ARG A 198 -9.05 -6.52 -2.27
C ARG A 198 -10.12 -6.90 -3.30
N SER A 199 -11.36 -6.41 -3.16
CA SER A 199 -12.44 -6.78 -4.10
C SER A 199 -12.24 -6.19 -5.49
N GLU A 200 -11.61 -5.03 -5.62
CA GLU A 200 -11.27 -4.43 -6.91
C GLU A 200 -10.21 -5.27 -7.63
N ILE A 201 -9.17 -5.72 -6.91
CA ILE A 201 -8.14 -6.63 -7.44
C ILE A 201 -8.77 -7.95 -7.89
N THR A 202 -9.65 -8.54 -7.05
CA THR A 202 -10.35 -9.79 -7.38
C THR A 202 -11.18 -9.63 -8.65
N TRP A 203 -11.92 -8.53 -8.76
CA TRP A 203 -12.73 -8.24 -9.94
C TRP A 203 -11.89 -8.03 -11.21
N ALA A 204 -10.79 -7.30 -11.10
CA ALA A 204 -9.83 -7.12 -12.19
C ALA A 204 -9.29 -8.49 -12.68
N TYR A 205 -8.92 -9.37 -11.74
CA TYR A 205 -8.44 -10.71 -12.04
C TYR A 205 -9.50 -11.58 -12.73
N ILE A 206 -10.76 -11.56 -12.26
CA ILE A 206 -11.89 -12.30 -12.87
C ILE A 206 -12.08 -11.82 -14.31
N LEU A 207 -12.23 -10.52 -14.54
CA LEU A 207 -12.43 -9.97 -15.88
C LEU A 207 -11.30 -10.35 -16.82
N LYS A 208 -10.05 -10.24 -16.35
CA LYS A 208 -8.88 -10.66 -17.11
C LYS A 208 -8.91 -12.14 -17.45
N SER A 209 -9.24 -13.01 -16.50
CA SER A 209 -9.24 -14.47 -16.66
C SER A 209 -10.25 -14.96 -17.68
N ILE A 210 -11.36 -14.23 -17.87
CA ILE A 210 -12.36 -14.53 -18.87
C ILE A 210 -12.18 -13.74 -20.17
N GLY A 211 -11.04 -13.07 -20.39
CA GLY A 211 -10.74 -12.30 -21.60
C GLY A 211 -11.44 -10.94 -21.71
N LEU A 212 -12.10 -10.47 -20.66
CA LEU A 212 -12.80 -9.18 -20.60
C LEU A 212 -12.11 -8.12 -19.75
N GLY A 213 -10.78 -8.23 -19.61
CA GLY A 213 -9.97 -7.27 -18.85
C GLY A 213 -10.12 -5.81 -19.33
N ASN A 214 -10.42 -5.63 -20.62
CA ASN A 214 -10.73 -4.33 -21.22
C ASN A 214 -11.95 -3.62 -20.60
N LEU A 215 -12.82 -4.36 -19.91
CA LEU A 215 -13.99 -3.80 -19.19
C LEU A 215 -13.66 -3.35 -17.77
N PHE A 216 -12.49 -3.68 -17.25
CA PHE A 216 -12.11 -3.21 -15.92
C PHE A 216 -12.06 -1.69 -15.86
N ARG A 217 -12.62 -1.12 -14.79
CA ARG A 217 -12.62 0.31 -14.52
C ARG A 217 -12.10 0.52 -13.11
N SER A 218 -11.06 1.34 -12.99
CA SER A 218 -10.40 1.59 -11.72
C SER A 218 -10.64 3.01 -11.23
N SER A 219 -10.73 3.14 -9.91
CA SER A 219 -10.61 4.42 -9.20
C SER A 219 -9.29 4.54 -8.41
N GLY A 220 -8.44 3.51 -8.47
CA GLY A 220 -7.10 3.49 -7.88
C GLY A 220 -6.01 3.60 -8.94
N TYR A 221 -4.79 3.92 -8.53
CA TYR A 221 -3.63 4.20 -9.38
C TYR A 221 -2.52 3.17 -9.25
N SER A 222 -2.56 2.33 -8.22
CA SER A 222 -1.65 1.20 -8.05
C SER A 222 -2.37 -0.04 -7.53
N VAL A 223 -1.73 -1.18 -7.72
CA VAL A 223 -2.11 -2.45 -7.13
C VAL A 223 -0.98 -2.98 -6.26
N GLN A 224 -1.29 -3.35 -5.03
CA GLN A 224 -0.34 -3.90 -4.07
C GLN A 224 -0.58 -5.40 -3.94
N LEU A 225 0.35 -6.22 -4.46
CA LEU A 225 0.19 -7.66 -4.58
C LEU A 225 1.13 -8.42 -3.63
N PRO A 226 0.67 -9.50 -2.98
CA PRO A 226 1.56 -10.35 -2.21
C PRO A 226 2.51 -11.13 -3.14
N TYR A 227 3.78 -11.32 -2.70
CA TYR A 227 4.81 -12.00 -3.49
C TYR A 227 4.38 -13.39 -3.99
N GLN A 228 3.57 -14.11 -3.22
CA GLN A 228 3.12 -15.46 -3.56
C GLN A 228 2.40 -15.55 -4.92
N ILE A 229 1.78 -14.47 -5.37
CA ILE A 229 1.16 -14.41 -6.72
C ILE A 229 2.22 -14.61 -7.82
N PHE A 230 3.45 -14.16 -7.59
CA PHE A 230 4.55 -14.22 -8.56
C PHE A 230 5.31 -15.56 -8.55
N GLU A 231 5.00 -16.48 -7.67
CA GLU A 231 5.54 -17.83 -7.67
C GLU A 231 4.96 -18.67 -8.83
N SER A 232 3.75 -18.34 -9.30
CA SER A 232 3.15 -18.96 -10.49
C SER A 232 3.62 -18.30 -11.79
N PRO A 233 4.31 -19.03 -12.71
CA PRO A 233 4.75 -18.46 -13.99
C PRO A 233 3.61 -17.92 -14.85
N MET A 234 2.43 -18.58 -14.82
CA MET A 234 1.27 -18.17 -15.61
C MET A 234 0.66 -16.85 -15.16
N VAL A 235 0.73 -16.54 -13.87
CA VAL A 235 0.08 -15.35 -13.29
C VAL A 235 0.96 -14.12 -13.41
N ARG A 236 2.26 -14.25 -13.12
CA ARG A 236 3.19 -13.14 -12.97
C ARG A 236 3.29 -12.22 -14.19
N PHE A 237 3.56 -12.74 -15.39
CA PHE A 237 3.75 -11.93 -16.60
C PHE A 237 2.46 -11.25 -17.06
N ASN A 238 1.36 -12.00 -16.96
CA ASN A 238 0.09 -11.50 -17.44
C ASN A 238 -0.52 -10.44 -16.54
N ILE A 239 -0.24 -10.45 -15.22
CA ILE A 239 -0.85 -9.50 -14.28
C ILE A 239 -0.15 -8.15 -14.30
N ILE A 240 1.19 -8.12 -14.39
CA ILE A 240 1.97 -6.88 -14.51
C ILE A 240 1.57 -6.17 -15.80
N LYS A 241 1.67 -6.86 -16.94
CA LYS A 241 1.29 -6.31 -18.25
C LYS A 241 -0.13 -5.75 -18.24
N PHE A 242 -1.09 -6.48 -17.65
CA PHE A 242 -2.48 -6.04 -17.58
C PHE A 242 -2.64 -4.72 -16.82
N PHE A 243 -2.01 -4.58 -15.65
CA PHE A 243 -2.11 -3.34 -14.88
C PHE A 243 -1.34 -2.21 -15.53
N HIS A 244 -0.21 -2.47 -16.20
CA HIS A 244 0.51 -1.45 -16.98
C HIS A 244 -0.33 -0.97 -18.19
N GLU A 245 -1.03 -1.86 -18.89
CA GLU A 245 -1.98 -1.48 -19.95
C GLU A 245 -3.13 -0.59 -19.42
N MET A 246 -3.46 -0.73 -18.14
CA MET A 246 -4.42 0.13 -17.44
C MET A 246 -3.78 1.41 -16.86
N ASN A 247 -2.51 1.67 -17.14
CA ASN A 247 -1.69 2.77 -16.59
C ASN A 247 -1.63 2.77 -15.06
N MET A 248 -1.55 1.60 -14.46
CA MET A 248 -1.48 1.40 -13.01
C MET A 248 -0.11 0.86 -12.61
N LYS A 249 0.38 1.31 -11.45
CA LYS A 249 1.62 0.80 -10.86
C LYS A 249 1.38 -0.53 -10.15
N VAL A 250 2.39 -1.42 -10.20
CA VAL A 250 2.37 -2.74 -9.56
C VAL A 250 3.43 -2.79 -8.48
N ASP A 251 2.99 -2.77 -7.22
CA ASP A 251 3.85 -2.85 -6.05
C ASP A 251 3.72 -4.24 -5.41
N VAL A 252 4.83 -4.80 -4.92
CA VAL A 252 4.85 -6.18 -4.37
C VAL A 252 5.33 -6.19 -2.92
N TRP A 253 4.57 -6.84 -2.03
CA TRP A 253 4.82 -6.93 -0.59
C TRP A 253 4.80 -8.37 -0.06
N THR A 254 5.41 -8.67 1.09
CA THR A 254 6.57 -8.02 1.66
C THR A 254 7.77 -8.84 1.24
N VAL A 255 8.78 -8.24 0.63
CA VAL A 255 9.89 -8.96 0.02
C VAL A 255 11.20 -8.59 0.71
N ASN A 256 11.80 -9.57 1.40
CA ASN A 256 13.00 -9.37 2.24
C ASN A 256 14.21 -10.19 1.77
N ASN A 257 14.09 -10.86 0.63
CA ASN A 257 15.14 -11.71 0.06
C ASN A 257 15.64 -11.12 -1.26
N THR A 258 16.94 -10.97 -1.42
CA THR A 258 17.58 -10.31 -2.57
C THR A 258 17.31 -11.02 -3.89
N GLU A 259 17.32 -12.35 -3.93
CA GLU A 259 17.00 -13.11 -5.16
C GLU A 259 15.56 -12.85 -5.62
N LYS A 260 14.62 -12.74 -4.66
CA LYS A 260 13.22 -12.41 -4.95
C LYS A 260 13.08 -10.96 -5.43
N MET A 261 13.85 -10.04 -4.86
CA MET A 261 13.90 -8.64 -5.30
C MET A 261 14.40 -8.54 -6.75
N GLU A 262 15.54 -9.16 -7.08
CA GLU A 262 16.09 -9.19 -8.43
C GLU A 262 15.10 -9.77 -9.44
N LYS A 263 14.45 -10.88 -9.07
CA LYS A 263 13.42 -11.49 -9.91
C LYS A 263 12.26 -10.55 -10.22
N LEU A 264 11.79 -9.78 -9.23
CA LEU A 264 10.71 -8.82 -9.40
C LEU A 264 11.13 -7.61 -10.25
N ILE A 265 12.34 -7.08 -10.03
CA ILE A 265 12.93 -6.02 -10.87
C ILE A 265 12.96 -6.48 -12.33
N ASN A 266 13.47 -7.70 -12.61
CA ASN A 266 13.52 -8.26 -13.95
C ASN A 266 12.14 -8.53 -14.57
N LEU A 267 11.10 -8.70 -13.74
CA LEU A 267 9.72 -8.83 -14.19
C LEU A 267 9.07 -7.49 -14.51
N GLY A 268 9.71 -6.36 -14.13
CA GLY A 268 9.24 -5.01 -14.40
C GLY A 268 8.14 -4.55 -13.42
N VAL A 269 8.19 -4.97 -12.15
CA VAL A 269 7.33 -4.35 -11.12
C VAL A 269 7.77 -2.91 -10.87
N ASP A 270 6.85 -2.05 -10.47
CA ASP A 270 7.13 -0.63 -10.24
C ASP A 270 7.66 -0.37 -8.84
N GLY A 271 7.20 -1.14 -7.83
CA GLY A 271 7.62 -0.98 -6.45
C GLY A 271 7.80 -2.30 -5.71
N ILE A 272 8.75 -2.34 -4.79
CA ILE A 272 8.97 -3.45 -3.87
C ILE A 272 8.89 -2.92 -2.44
N ILE A 273 7.90 -3.42 -1.71
CA ILE A 273 7.66 -3.10 -0.30
C ILE A 273 8.47 -4.07 0.54
N THR A 274 9.49 -3.55 1.26
CA THR A 274 10.47 -4.35 1.99
C THR A 274 10.73 -3.83 3.40
N ASP A 275 11.02 -4.75 4.33
CA ASP A 275 11.50 -4.45 5.68
C ASP A 275 12.97 -3.95 5.66
N TYR A 276 13.72 -4.27 4.58
CA TYR A 276 15.14 -4.02 4.42
C TYR A 276 15.41 -3.18 3.16
N PRO A 277 15.09 -1.87 3.19
CA PRO A 277 15.30 -1.00 2.03
C PRO A 277 16.78 -0.89 1.60
N ASP A 278 17.73 -1.04 2.51
CA ASP A 278 19.18 -1.08 2.25
C ASP A 278 19.55 -2.20 1.27
N LEU A 279 18.98 -3.41 1.44
CA LEU A 279 19.22 -4.53 0.54
C LEU A 279 18.75 -4.23 -0.88
N LEU A 280 17.55 -3.64 -1.01
CA LEU A 280 16.99 -3.32 -2.32
C LEU A 280 17.74 -2.17 -3.01
N LEU A 281 18.17 -1.18 -2.24
CA LEU A 281 18.98 -0.06 -2.74
C LEU A 281 20.30 -0.56 -3.32
N SER A 282 21.00 -1.47 -2.62
CA SER A 282 22.25 -2.04 -3.11
C SER A 282 22.09 -2.76 -4.46
N LEU A 283 20.95 -3.41 -4.71
CA LEU A 283 20.65 -4.04 -6.01
C LEU A 283 20.35 -3.04 -7.11
N SER A 284 19.71 -1.91 -6.78
CA SER A 284 19.37 -0.87 -7.76
C SER A 284 20.57 -0.05 -8.23
N GLU A 285 21.63 0.05 -7.42
CA GLU A 285 22.89 0.72 -7.79
C GLU A 285 23.76 -0.13 -8.74
N VAL A 286 23.70 -1.44 -8.60
CA VAL A 286 24.45 -2.38 -9.48
C VAL A 286 23.87 -2.45 -10.89
N ASN A 287 22.59 -2.10 -11.06
CA ASN A 287 21.88 -2.17 -12.34
C ASN A 287 21.79 -0.82 -13.09
N LYS A 288 22.44 0.23 -12.58
CA LYS A 288 22.61 1.54 -13.26
C LYS A 288 23.98 1.61 -13.90
#